data_7c13cafe0b9924d0b575b087b405d6e6
#
_entry.id   7c13cafe0b9924d0b575b087b405d6e6
#
_cell.length_a   1.000
_cell.length_b   1.000
_cell.length_c   1.000
_cell.angle_alpha   90.00
_cell.angle_beta   90.00
_cell.angle_gamma   90.00
#
_symmetry.space_group_name_H-M   'P 1'
#
loop_
_entity.id
_entity.type
_entity.pdbx_description
1 polymer ?
#
loop_
_entity_poly.entity_id
_entity_poly.type
_entity_poly.pdbx_seq_one_letter_code
_entity_poly.pdbx_strand_id
1 'polypeptide(L)'
;MKIIPLGLQCSVPEALQYSNLREYSYPFDWLWTPSKTTYHILEILINKGIEEAIDYMTNGYSYYKYFGNEHYESVNEKTDCQMNKETGLGNTHFEINEEYKSKLQTRFVRLLNDIKSSHHILFIYADAANSYFNYYLDDIEYGVDATEYLIKIYDLIYPINQNIEIVYFCWHGRRKQDTAKIKYFSFDFQDHWRDVSKIIDNYLRMRILNVFHKKD
;
A
#
# COMPACT_ATOMS: atom_id res chain seq x y z
N MET A 1 8.66 12.18 11.53
CA MET A 1 7.63 11.14 11.26
C MET A 1 7.90 10.60 9.86
N LYS A 2 7.94 9.28 9.70
CA LYS A 2 8.01 8.62 8.39
C LYS A 2 6.63 8.16 7.99
N ILE A 3 6.28 8.31 6.70
CA ILE A 3 4.99 7.86 6.17
C ILE A 3 5.26 6.76 5.16
N ILE A 4 4.69 5.58 5.39
CA ILE A 4 4.98 4.37 4.63
C ILE A 4 3.68 3.80 4.05
N PRO A 5 3.52 3.81 2.72
CA PRO A 5 2.44 3.09 2.05
C PRO A 5 2.54 1.58 2.26
N LEU A 6 1.41 0.91 2.52
CA LEU A 6 1.33 -0.56 2.64
C LEU A 6 0.64 -1.25 1.44
N GLY A 7 0.19 -0.50 0.44
CA GLY A 7 -0.66 -0.93 -0.67
C GLY A 7 -2.08 -0.41 -0.43
N LEU A 8 -3.10 -0.74 -1.10
CA LEU A 8 -3.39 -1.71 -2.16
C LEU A 8 -3.29 -1.08 -3.57
N GLN A 9 -3.22 0.25 -3.70
CA GLN A 9 -3.25 1.03 -4.93
C GLN A 9 -2.25 2.18 -4.93
N CYS A 10 -2.20 2.86 -6.07
CA CYS A 10 -1.41 4.08 -6.28
C CYS A 10 -1.89 5.29 -5.47
N SER A 11 -3.07 5.24 -4.83
CA SER A 11 -3.66 6.39 -4.14
C SER A 11 -2.82 6.93 -2.99
N VAL A 12 -2.18 6.07 -2.21
CA VAL A 12 -1.32 6.51 -1.10
C VAL A 12 -0.03 7.18 -1.60
N PRO A 13 0.79 6.55 -2.47
CA PRO A 13 1.99 7.22 -2.99
C PRO A 13 1.67 8.48 -3.80
N GLU A 14 0.53 8.56 -4.48
CA GLU A 14 0.09 9.75 -5.18
C GLU A 14 -0.28 10.88 -4.19
N ALA A 15 -1.03 10.58 -3.13
CA ALA A 15 -1.34 11.54 -2.08
C ALA A 15 -0.08 12.13 -1.43
N LEU A 16 0.94 11.29 -1.21
CA LEU A 16 2.23 11.73 -0.69
C LEU A 16 2.97 12.66 -1.66
N GLN A 17 2.79 12.48 -2.97
CA GLN A 17 3.32 13.42 -3.97
C GLN A 17 2.57 14.76 -3.94
N TYR A 18 1.24 14.76 -3.88
CA TYR A 18 0.45 15.98 -3.82
C TYR A 18 0.75 16.82 -2.57
N SER A 19 0.96 16.17 -1.44
CA SER A 19 1.28 16.84 -0.18
C SER A 19 2.73 17.26 -0.03
N ASN A 20 3.62 16.94 -0.98
CA ASN A 20 5.08 17.09 -0.85
C ASN A 20 5.69 16.34 0.36
N LEU A 21 5.06 15.25 0.78
CA LEU A 21 5.50 14.43 1.92
C LEU A 21 6.25 13.17 1.50
N ARG A 22 6.38 12.94 0.21
CA ARG A 22 7.09 11.79 -0.31
C ARG A 22 8.59 12.06 -0.32
N GLU A 23 9.27 11.61 0.71
CA GLU A 23 10.73 11.69 0.76
C GLU A 23 11.40 10.60 -0.09
N TYR A 24 10.84 9.40 -0.06
CA TYR A 24 11.40 8.20 -0.69
C TYR A 24 10.32 7.27 -1.23
N SER A 25 10.74 6.30 -2.03
CA SER A 25 9.90 5.16 -2.42
C SER A 25 10.12 3.99 -1.47
N TYR A 26 9.04 3.27 -1.16
CA TYR A 26 9.01 2.04 -0.38
C TYR A 26 8.63 0.82 -1.25
N PRO A 27 8.79 -0.42 -0.77
CA PRO A 27 8.57 -1.61 -1.60
C PRO A 27 7.15 -1.71 -2.17
N PHE A 28 6.14 -1.22 -1.47
CA PHE A 28 4.73 -1.34 -1.84
C PHE A 28 4.21 -0.19 -2.71
N ASP A 29 5.04 0.82 -3.00
CA ASP A 29 4.65 1.96 -3.83
C ASP A 29 4.31 1.52 -5.26
N TRP A 30 3.15 1.97 -5.76
CA TRP A 30 2.68 1.72 -7.13
C TRP A 30 2.37 0.25 -7.44
N LEU A 31 2.19 -0.57 -6.40
CA LEU A 31 1.82 -1.97 -6.51
C LEU A 31 0.38 -2.20 -6.06
N TRP A 32 -0.24 -3.18 -6.65
CA TRP A 32 -1.42 -3.82 -6.08
C TRP A 32 -0.95 -4.87 -5.09
N THR A 33 -1.11 -4.58 -3.81
CA THR A 33 -0.61 -5.46 -2.75
C THR A 33 -1.72 -5.68 -1.72
N PRO A 34 -2.41 -6.84 -1.77
CA PRO A 34 -3.39 -7.20 -0.75
C PRO A 34 -2.77 -7.17 0.65
N SER A 35 -3.54 -6.82 1.65
CA SER A 35 -3.04 -6.70 3.04
C SER A 35 -2.42 -7.99 3.56
N LYS A 36 -2.97 -9.14 3.18
CA LYS A 36 -2.41 -10.47 3.47
C LYS A 36 -0.99 -10.61 2.92
N THR A 37 -0.81 -10.25 1.66
CA THR A 37 0.48 -10.31 0.98
C THR A 37 1.47 -9.31 1.56
N THR A 38 1.02 -8.09 1.89
CA THR A 38 1.84 -7.09 2.60
C THR A 38 2.35 -7.64 3.92
N TYR A 39 1.47 -8.29 4.71
CA TYR A 39 1.86 -8.93 5.95
C TYR A 39 2.93 -10.01 5.74
N HIS A 40 2.74 -10.92 4.79
CA HIS A 40 3.70 -12.00 4.52
C HIS A 40 5.06 -11.46 4.05
N ILE A 41 5.07 -10.41 3.21
CA ILE A 41 6.33 -9.78 2.80
C ILE A 41 7.06 -9.17 4.01
N LEU A 42 6.35 -8.48 4.89
CA LEU A 42 6.93 -7.90 6.10
C LEU A 42 7.41 -8.97 7.08
N GLU A 43 6.66 -10.06 7.21
CA GLU A 43 7.04 -11.23 8.03
C GLU A 43 8.32 -11.89 7.50
N ILE A 44 8.42 -12.09 6.19
CA ILE A 44 9.63 -12.62 5.53
C ILE A 44 10.80 -11.64 5.73
N LEU A 45 10.58 -10.35 5.47
CA LEU A 45 11.61 -9.31 5.63
C LEU A 45 12.22 -9.30 7.04
N ILE A 46 11.37 -9.39 8.07
CA ILE A 46 11.80 -9.32 9.47
C ILE A 46 12.48 -10.62 9.92
N ASN A 47 11.95 -11.77 9.51
CA ASN A 47 12.39 -13.07 10.01
C ASN A 47 13.46 -13.76 9.15
N LYS A 48 13.48 -13.50 7.83
CA LYS A 48 14.38 -14.18 6.88
C LYS A 48 15.34 -13.23 6.18
N GLY A 49 14.96 -11.96 6.01
CA GLY A 49 15.81 -10.94 5.41
C GLY A 49 15.31 -10.42 4.07
N ILE A 50 16.15 -9.57 3.48
CA ILE A 50 15.78 -8.77 2.31
C ILE A 50 15.74 -9.63 1.04
N GLU A 51 16.69 -10.54 0.87
CA GLU A 51 16.80 -11.37 -0.33
C GLU A 51 15.56 -12.23 -0.52
N GLU A 52 15.09 -12.88 0.55
CA GLU A 52 13.91 -13.72 0.55
C GLU A 52 12.62 -12.89 0.34
N ALA A 53 12.58 -11.66 0.86
CA ALA A 53 11.45 -10.76 0.62
C ALA A 53 11.39 -10.31 -0.85
N ILE A 54 12.54 -10.04 -1.49
CA ILE A 54 12.64 -9.72 -2.92
C ILE A 54 12.22 -10.93 -3.76
N ASP A 55 12.75 -12.10 -3.43
CA ASP A 55 12.42 -13.33 -4.14
C ASP A 55 10.92 -13.61 -4.10
N TYR A 56 10.30 -13.54 -2.93
CA TYR A 56 8.85 -13.68 -2.77
C TYR A 56 8.06 -12.66 -3.60
N MET A 57 8.53 -11.41 -3.68
CA MET A 57 7.86 -10.35 -4.45
C MET A 57 8.05 -10.47 -5.95
N THR A 58 9.12 -11.10 -6.42
CA THR A 58 9.51 -11.06 -7.84
C THR A 58 9.33 -12.38 -8.58
N ASN A 59 9.03 -13.47 -7.90
CA ASN A 59 8.80 -14.77 -8.50
C ASN A 59 7.34 -15.01 -8.86
N GLY A 60 7.10 -15.88 -9.84
CA GLY A 60 5.75 -16.35 -10.18
C GLY A 60 4.87 -15.35 -10.94
N TYR A 61 5.47 -14.31 -11.52
CA TYR A 61 4.71 -13.36 -12.32
C TYR A 61 4.35 -13.89 -13.70
N SER A 62 3.11 -13.62 -14.11
CA SER A 62 2.62 -13.85 -15.47
C SER A 62 2.11 -12.54 -16.06
N TYR A 63 2.24 -12.40 -17.38
CA TYR A 63 1.67 -11.26 -18.09
C TYR A 63 0.18 -11.50 -18.32
N TYR A 64 -0.63 -10.52 -17.93
CA TYR A 64 -2.05 -10.46 -18.26
C TYR A 64 -2.31 -9.26 -19.14
N LYS A 65 -3.02 -9.48 -20.25
CA LYS A 65 -3.55 -8.37 -21.02
C LYS A 65 -4.65 -7.71 -20.19
N TYR A 66 -4.45 -6.46 -19.86
CA TYR A 66 -5.46 -5.65 -19.22
C TYR A 66 -6.51 -5.26 -20.28
N PHE A 67 -7.66 -5.91 -20.26
CA PHE A 67 -8.82 -5.43 -20.99
C PHE A 67 -9.51 -4.39 -20.11
N GLY A 68 -9.16 -3.11 -20.32
CA GLY A 68 -9.86 -2.02 -19.64
C GLY A 68 -11.37 -2.09 -19.88
N ASN A 69 -12.15 -1.67 -18.91
CA ASN A 69 -13.59 -1.48 -19.06
C ASN A 69 -13.88 -0.70 -20.34
N GLU A 70 -15.01 -0.97 -21.00
CA GLU A 70 -15.47 -0.31 -22.24
C GLU A 70 -15.48 1.22 -22.15
N HIS A 71 -15.49 1.79 -20.93
CA HIS A 71 -15.36 3.22 -20.68
C HIS A 71 -13.93 3.80 -20.89
N TYR A 72 -12.92 2.98 -21.07
CA TYR A 72 -11.53 3.38 -21.34
C TYR A 72 -11.07 3.07 -22.77
N GLU A 73 -11.98 2.74 -23.68
CA GLU A 73 -11.66 2.57 -25.11
C GLU A 73 -11.05 3.82 -25.79
N SER A 74 -11.11 4.97 -25.12
CA SER A 74 -10.48 6.21 -25.63
C SER A 74 -8.99 6.32 -25.31
N VAL A 75 -8.41 5.43 -24.47
CA VAL A 75 -6.98 5.38 -24.21
C VAL A 75 -6.42 4.15 -24.92
N ASN A 76 -5.86 4.37 -26.09
CA ASN A 76 -5.30 3.35 -27.00
C ASN A 76 -4.06 2.62 -26.47
N GLU A 77 -3.80 2.61 -25.19
CA GLU A 77 -2.69 1.88 -24.60
C GLU A 77 -3.20 0.69 -23.80
N LYS A 78 -3.07 -0.48 -24.41
CA LYS A 78 -3.15 -1.77 -23.71
C LYS A 78 -1.99 -1.83 -22.73
N THR A 79 -2.21 -1.41 -21.50
CA THR A 79 -1.23 -1.62 -20.44
C THR A 79 -1.25 -3.08 -20.05
N ASP A 80 -0.20 -3.81 -20.43
CA ASP A 80 -0.01 -5.17 -19.93
C ASP A 80 0.22 -5.12 -18.43
N CYS A 81 -0.54 -5.92 -17.68
CA CYS A 81 -0.39 -6.05 -16.24
C CYS A 81 0.46 -7.28 -15.93
N GLN A 82 1.47 -7.11 -15.10
CA GLN A 82 2.20 -8.22 -14.51
C GLN A 82 1.56 -8.56 -13.17
N MET A 83 1.24 -9.84 -12.97
CA MET A 83 0.58 -10.30 -11.77
C MET A 83 1.09 -11.66 -11.32
N ASN A 84 1.22 -11.81 -10.02
CA ASN A 84 1.40 -13.09 -9.37
C ASN A 84 0.04 -13.55 -8.82
N LYS A 85 -0.50 -14.63 -9.35
CA LYS A 85 -1.82 -15.16 -8.96
C LYS A 85 -1.87 -15.68 -7.53
N GLU A 86 -0.77 -16.22 -7.02
CA GLU A 86 -0.74 -16.82 -5.68
C GLU A 86 -0.73 -15.75 -4.59
N THR A 87 0.00 -14.66 -4.84
CA THR A 87 0.18 -13.59 -3.86
C THR A 87 -0.78 -12.41 -4.07
N GLY A 88 -1.37 -12.29 -5.26
CA GLY A 88 -2.16 -11.13 -5.63
C GLY A 88 -1.32 -9.86 -5.87
N LEU A 89 0.00 -9.97 -5.90
CA LEU A 89 0.84 -8.83 -6.28
C LEU A 89 0.62 -8.50 -7.74
N GLY A 90 0.33 -7.25 -8.04
CA GLY A 90 0.15 -6.76 -9.39
C GLY A 90 0.84 -5.43 -9.65
N ASN A 91 1.17 -5.18 -10.91
CA ASN A 91 1.88 -4.00 -11.34
C ASN A 91 1.57 -3.67 -12.80
N THR A 92 1.34 -2.39 -13.07
CA THR A 92 1.12 -1.85 -14.43
C THR A 92 2.17 -0.80 -14.83
N HIS A 93 3.16 -0.51 -13.99
CA HIS A 93 4.03 0.65 -14.14
C HIS A 93 5.46 0.32 -14.52
N PHE A 94 5.90 -0.93 -14.36
CA PHE A 94 7.29 -1.34 -14.61
C PHE A 94 7.39 -2.85 -14.84
N GLU A 95 8.47 -3.27 -15.49
CA GLU A 95 8.79 -4.68 -15.64
C GLU A 95 9.52 -5.22 -14.41
N ILE A 96 9.23 -6.47 -14.05
CA ILE A 96 9.96 -7.20 -13.02
C ILE A 96 11.20 -7.81 -13.67
N ASN A 97 12.30 -7.09 -13.53
CA ASN A 97 13.61 -7.43 -14.05
C ASN A 97 14.70 -7.18 -13.00
N GLU A 98 15.96 -7.40 -13.33
CA GLU A 98 17.08 -7.22 -12.41
C GLU A 98 17.25 -5.77 -11.94
N GLU A 99 16.91 -4.77 -12.79
CA GLU A 99 16.93 -3.37 -12.39
C GLU A 99 15.87 -3.10 -11.30
N TYR A 100 14.69 -3.69 -11.47
CA TYR A 100 13.62 -3.56 -10.46
C TYR A 100 13.98 -4.25 -9.14
N LYS A 101 14.60 -5.44 -9.18
CA LYS A 101 15.11 -6.14 -7.99
C LYS A 101 16.14 -5.29 -7.24
N SER A 102 17.05 -4.64 -7.94
CA SER A 102 18.03 -3.71 -7.35
C SER A 102 17.34 -2.51 -6.67
N LYS A 103 16.27 -1.96 -7.28
CA LYS A 103 15.45 -0.91 -6.66
C LYS A 103 14.73 -1.42 -5.42
N LEU A 104 14.18 -2.65 -5.44
CA LEU A 104 13.56 -3.28 -4.27
C LEU A 104 14.55 -3.47 -3.14
N GLN A 105 15.77 -3.91 -3.43
CA GLN A 105 16.85 -4.02 -2.43
C GLN A 105 17.01 -2.71 -1.66
N THR A 106 17.16 -1.59 -2.38
CA THR A 106 17.30 -0.26 -1.77
C THR A 106 16.07 0.14 -0.94
N ARG A 107 14.87 -0.16 -1.43
CA ARG A 107 13.61 0.15 -0.76
C ARG A 107 13.41 -0.69 0.51
N PHE A 108 13.78 -1.98 0.48
CA PHE A 108 13.70 -2.86 1.65
C PHE A 108 14.74 -2.51 2.72
N VAL A 109 15.97 -2.17 2.33
CA VAL A 109 16.99 -1.66 3.27
C VAL A 109 16.44 -0.44 4.02
N ARG A 110 15.85 0.50 3.29
CA ARG A 110 15.24 1.70 3.88
C ARG A 110 14.09 1.35 4.81
N LEU A 111 13.14 0.54 4.35
CA LEU A 111 12.00 0.11 5.16
C LEU A 111 12.44 -0.54 6.46
N LEU A 112 13.40 -1.46 6.39
CA LEU A 112 13.91 -2.16 7.57
C LEU A 112 14.63 -1.23 8.53
N ASN A 113 15.40 -0.27 8.01
CA ASN A 113 16.07 0.76 8.83
C ASN A 113 15.04 1.68 9.51
N ASP A 114 14.01 2.11 8.80
CA ASP A 114 12.94 2.93 9.37
C ASP A 114 12.17 2.16 10.46
N ILE A 115 11.83 0.88 10.23
CA ILE A 115 11.18 0.02 11.24
C ILE A 115 12.06 -0.13 12.49
N LYS A 116 13.36 -0.30 12.33
CA LYS A 116 14.32 -0.44 13.46
C LYS A 116 14.70 0.88 14.12
N SER A 117 14.30 2.00 13.54
CA SER A 117 14.60 3.33 14.10
C SER A 117 13.65 3.66 15.27
N SER A 118 14.00 4.72 16.01
CA SER A 118 13.10 5.29 17.02
C SER A 118 12.10 6.31 16.45
N HIS A 119 12.09 6.49 15.14
CA HIS A 119 11.17 7.44 14.50
C HIS A 119 9.73 7.00 14.62
N HIS A 120 8.84 7.96 14.74
CA HIS A 120 7.40 7.71 14.58
C HIS A 120 7.11 7.34 13.12
N ILE A 121 6.48 6.18 12.92
CA ILE A 121 6.08 5.67 11.62
C ILE A 121 4.55 5.69 11.51
N LEU A 122 4.07 6.32 10.45
CA LEU A 122 2.69 6.26 10.02
C LEU A 122 2.57 5.33 8.83
N PHE A 123 2.03 4.16 9.04
CA PHE A 123 1.64 3.27 7.95
C PHE A 123 0.26 3.63 7.42
N ILE A 124 0.13 3.68 6.10
CA ILE A 124 -1.15 3.97 5.45
C ILE A 124 -1.50 2.83 4.50
N TYR A 125 -2.68 2.26 4.70
CA TYR A 125 -3.31 1.32 3.78
C TYR A 125 -4.61 1.93 3.27
N ALA A 126 -4.89 1.78 1.98
CA ALA A 126 -6.15 2.21 1.39
C ALA A 126 -6.75 1.07 0.57
N ASP A 127 -8.04 0.81 0.75
CA ASP A 127 -8.78 -0.08 -0.13
C ASP A 127 -8.75 0.43 -1.58
N ALA A 128 -8.91 -0.48 -2.51
CA ALA A 128 -9.12 -0.10 -3.89
C ALA A 128 -10.42 0.69 -4.04
N ALA A 129 -10.31 1.88 -4.59
CA ALA A 129 -11.48 2.63 -5.04
C ALA A 129 -11.91 2.06 -6.38
N ASN A 130 -13.23 1.83 -6.51
CA ASN A 130 -13.85 1.36 -7.72
C ASN A 130 -13.66 -0.11 -8.09
N SER A 131 -14.64 -0.65 -8.79
CA SER A 131 -14.80 -2.03 -9.23
C SER A 131 -13.75 -2.54 -10.24
N TYR A 132 -12.66 -1.81 -10.47
CA TYR A 132 -11.58 -2.25 -11.35
C TYR A 132 -11.08 -3.66 -11.06
N PHE A 133 -11.16 -4.08 -9.80
CA PHE A 133 -10.65 -5.39 -9.39
C PHE A 133 -11.67 -6.51 -9.46
N ASN A 134 -12.97 -6.22 -9.51
CA ASN A 134 -14.00 -7.25 -9.61
C ASN A 134 -14.01 -7.97 -10.96
N TYR A 135 -13.39 -7.41 -11.99
CA TYR A 135 -13.44 -7.96 -13.35
C TYR A 135 -12.30 -8.90 -13.71
N TYR A 136 -11.16 -8.83 -12.99
CA TYR A 136 -9.93 -9.48 -13.45
C TYR A 136 -9.35 -10.53 -12.50
N LEU A 137 -9.93 -10.67 -11.34
CA LEU A 137 -9.30 -11.40 -10.25
C LEU A 137 -10.36 -12.14 -9.43
N ASP A 138 -11.26 -12.86 -10.10
CA ASP A 138 -12.27 -13.67 -9.44
C ASP A 138 -11.69 -14.60 -8.37
N ASP A 139 -10.40 -14.93 -8.49
CA ASP A 139 -9.67 -15.80 -7.56
C ASP A 139 -8.82 -15.02 -6.53
N ILE A 140 -8.73 -13.68 -6.60
CA ILE A 140 -7.90 -12.89 -5.70
C ILE A 140 -8.76 -11.93 -4.87
N GLU A 141 -8.73 -12.12 -3.57
CA GLU A 141 -9.51 -11.37 -2.59
C GLU A 141 -9.03 -9.92 -2.39
N TYR A 142 -9.03 -9.08 -3.44
CA TYR A 142 -8.76 -7.64 -3.28
C TYR A 142 -9.87 -6.89 -2.53
N GLY A 143 -11.06 -7.47 -2.54
CA GLY A 143 -12.23 -6.94 -1.88
C GLY A 143 -12.34 -7.29 -0.40
N VAL A 144 -11.34 -7.90 0.23
CA VAL A 144 -11.41 -8.33 1.64
C VAL A 144 -11.07 -7.17 2.58
N ASP A 145 -11.78 -7.11 3.70
CA ASP A 145 -11.47 -6.20 4.81
C ASP A 145 -10.03 -6.42 5.30
N ALA A 146 -9.19 -5.42 5.15
CA ALA A 146 -7.78 -5.49 5.50
C ALA A 146 -7.50 -5.54 7.01
N THR A 147 -8.51 -5.31 7.86
CA THR A 147 -8.36 -5.12 9.32
C THR A 147 -7.54 -6.22 9.98
N GLU A 148 -7.82 -7.50 9.67
CA GLU A 148 -7.12 -8.63 10.29
C GLU A 148 -5.61 -8.58 10.03
N TYR A 149 -5.22 -8.37 8.78
CA TYR A 149 -3.80 -8.35 8.42
C TYR A 149 -3.11 -7.06 8.85
N LEU A 150 -3.82 -5.93 8.91
CA LEU A 150 -3.26 -4.70 9.47
C LEU A 150 -3.00 -4.82 10.97
N ILE A 151 -3.85 -5.53 11.71
CA ILE A 151 -3.57 -5.89 13.12
C ILE A 151 -2.33 -6.77 13.23
N LYS A 152 -2.19 -7.80 12.37
CA LYS A 152 -1.00 -8.66 12.34
C LYS A 152 0.27 -7.88 12.00
N ILE A 153 0.18 -6.92 11.07
CA ILE A 153 1.30 -6.01 10.75
C ILE A 153 1.68 -5.17 11.96
N TYR A 154 0.70 -4.60 12.67
CA TYR A 154 0.96 -3.86 13.89
C TYR A 154 1.68 -4.74 14.91
N ASP A 155 1.15 -5.93 15.20
CA ASP A 155 1.70 -6.86 16.20
C ASP A 155 3.09 -7.39 15.81
N LEU A 156 3.40 -7.48 14.52
CA LEU A 156 4.70 -7.86 13.99
C LEU A 156 5.76 -6.76 14.22
N ILE A 157 5.38 -5.49 14.03
CA ILE A 157 6.32 -4.36 14.04
C ILE A 157 6.43 -3.74 15.42
N TYR A 158 5.35 -3.70 16.21
CA TYR A 158 5.31 -3.03 17.52
C TYR A 158 6.40 -3.47 18.52
N PRO A 159 6.81 -4.77 18.59
CA PRO A 159 7.94 -5.18 19.43
C PRO A 159 9.28 -4.56 19.02
N ILE A 160 9.44 -4.16 17.76
CA ILE A 160 10.66 -3.58 17.21
C ILE A 160 10.64 -2.04 17.34
N ASN A 161 9.50 -1.44 17.04
CA ASN A 161 9.28 0.00 17.12
C ASN A 161 7.90 0.28 17.72
N GLN A 162 7.87 0.81 18.95
CA GLN A 162 6.62 1.13 19.63
C GLN A 162 5.98 2.46 19.16
N ASN A 163 6.70 3.24 18.34
CA ASN A 163 6.24 4.53 17.81
C ASN A 163 5.57 4.34 16.43
N ILE A 164 4.64 3.39 16.31
CA ILE A 164 3.92 3.14 15.07
C ILE A 164 2.44 3.45 15.19
N GLU A 165 1.87 3.83 14.08
CA GLU A 165 0.44 4.03 13.90
C GLU A 165 0.04 3.49 12.52
N ILE A 166 -1.12 2.84 12.44
CA ILE A 166 -1.71 2.40 11.18
C ILE A 166 -2.99 3.17 10.93
N VAL A 167 -3.09 3.73 9.73
CA VAL A 167 -4.32 4.37 9.24
C VAL A 167 -4.85 3.57 8.06
N TYR A 168 -6.11 3.20 8.14
CA TYR A 168 -6.80 2.44 7.12
C TYR A 168 -7.91 3.27 6.49
N PHE A 169 -7.74 3.62 5.21
CA PHE A 169 -8.76 4.22 4.38
C PHE A 169 -9.58 3.10 3.74
N CYS A 170 -10.78 2.88 4.26
CA CYS A 170 -11.65 1.77 3.85
C CYS A 170 -12.95 2.26 3.20
N TRP A 171 -13.63 1.36 2.50
CA TRP A 171 -14.98 1.63 2.02
C TRP A 171 -15.94 1.92 3.18
N HIS A 172 -16.91 2.78 2.94
CA HIS A 172 -17.82 3.24 3.99
C HIS A 172 -18.48 2.08 4.77
N GLY A 173 -18.89 1.03 4.09
CA GLY A 173 -19.47 -0.17 4.73
C GLY A 173 -18.49 -1.03 5.56
N ARG A 174 -17.17 -0.73 5.51
CA ARG A 174 -16.12 -1.43 6.28
C ARG A 174 -15.60 -0.64 7.45
N ARG A 175 -16.02 0.61 7.58
CA ARG A 175 -15.56 1.46 8.67
C ARG A 175 -15.90 0.85 10.02
N LYS A 176 -14.89 0.72 10.86
CA LYS A 176 -15.00 0.30 12.26
C LYS A 176 -14.65 1.46 13.17
N GLN A 177 -14.90 1.27 14.46
CA GLN A 177 -14.40 2.20 15.47
C GLN A 177 -12.88 2.13 15.53
N ASP A 178 -12.24 3.28 15.75
CA ASP A 178 -10.81 3.36 15.99
C ASP A 178 -10.41 2.46 17.17
N THR A 179 -9.29 1.80 16.99
CA THR A 179 -8.68 0.98 18.04
C THR A 179 -7.34 1.57 18.45
N ALA A 180 -6.70 1.01 19.48
CA ALA A 180 -5.33 1.38 19.83
C ALA A 180 -4.32 1.08 18.71
N LYS A 181 -4.66 0.17 17.78
CA LYS A 181 -3.76 -0.29 16.71
C LYS A 181 -4.05 0.35 15.36
N ILE A 182 -5.33 0.63 15.05
CA ILE A 182 -5.76 1.10 13.73
C ILE A 182 -6.75 2.25 13.87
N LYS A 183 -6.54 3.32 13.10
CA LYS A 183 -7.50 4.39 12.88
C LYS A 183 -8.17 4.22 11.52
N TYR A 184 -9.49 4.37 11.48
CA TYR A 184 -10.29 4.14 10.29
C TYR A 184 -10.81 5.45 9.71
N PHE A 185 -10.59 5.62 8.41
CA PHE A 185 -11.22 6.64 7.59
C PHE A 185 -11.99 5.96 6.47
N SER A 186 -13.16 6.50 6.12
CA SER A 186 -13.98 5.89 5.07
C SER A 186 -14.13 6.82 3.88
N PHE A 187 -14.23 6.22 2.70
CA PHE A 187 -14.59 6.85 1.45
C PHE A 187 -15.74 6.06 0.78
N ASP A 188 -16.39 6.67 -0.21
CA ASP A 188 -17.41 5.98 -0.98
C ASP A 188 -16.75 5.00 -1.96
N PHE A 189 -17.31 3.81 -2.12
CA PHE A 189 -16.84 2.80 -3.09
C PHE A 189 -16.90 3.32 -4.53
N GLN A 190 -17.80 4.25 -4.83
CA GLN A 190 -17.93 4.88 -6.15
C GLN A 190 -16.87 5.95 -6.42
N ASP A 191 -16.10 6.36 -5.40
CA ASP A 191 -15.04 7.33 -5.58
C ASP A 191 -13.98 6.80 -6.55
N HIS A 192 -13.49 7.67 -7.41
CA HIS A 192 -12.36 7.35 -8.25
C HIS A 192 -11.08 7.30 -7.41
N TRP A 193 -10.10 6.47 -7.76
CA TRP A 193 -8.85 6.32 -7.01
C TRP A 193 -8.12 7.66 -6.76
N ARG A 194 -8.22 8.63 -7.69
CA ARG A 194 -7.69 9.99 -7.51
C ARG A 194 -8.44 10.78 -6.45
N ASP A 195 -9.70 10.51 -6.23
CA ASP A 195 -10.47 11.16 -5.17
C ASP A 195 -10.07 10.59 -3.81
N VAL A 196 -9.80 9.30 -3.74
CA VAL A 196 -9.18 8.69 -2.55
C VAL A 196 -7.81 9.29 -2.27
N SER A 197 -6.98 9.54 -3.29
CA SER A 197 -5.70 10.25 -3.13
C SER A 197 -5.87 11.64 -2.52
N LYS A 198 -6.89 12.40 -2.95
CA LYS A 198 -7.20 13.73 -2.38
C LYS A 198 -7.69 13.63 -0.93
N ILE A 199 -8.50 12.63 -0.60
CA ILE A 199 -8.95 12.39 0.79
C ILE A 199 -7.75 12.12 1.70
N ILE A 200 -6.82 11.29 1.25
CA ILE A 200 -5.58 10.97 1.99
C ILE A 200 -4.70 12.23 2.11
N ASP A 201 -4.53 13.00 1.03
CA ASP A 201 -3.77 14.26 1.04
C ASP A 201 -4.33 15.25 2.07
N ASN A 202 -5.66 15.45 2.07
CA ASN A 202 -6.33 16.31 3.04
C ASN A 202 -6.09 15.85 4.50
N TYR A 203 -6.21 14.54 4.75
CA TYR A 203 -5.91 13.98 6.07
C TYR A 203 -4.47 14.28 6.50
N LEU A 204 -3.50 14.07 5.61
CA LEU A 204 -2.10 14.29 5.90
C LEU A 204 -1.80 15.77 6.19
N ARG A 205 -2.34 16.69 5.40
CA ARG A 205 -2.19 18.14 5.61
C ARG A 205 -2.77 18.57 6.96
N MET A 206 -3.99 18.13 7.29
CA MET A 206 -4.60 18.46 8.59
C MET A 206 -3.79 17.89 9.76
N ARG A 207 -3.25 16.69 9.62
CA ARG A 207 -2.43 16.06 10.65
C ARG A 207 -1.14 16.84 10.89
N ILE A 208 -0.47 17.29 9.84
CA ILE A 208 0.76 18.05 9.95
C ILE A 208 0.49 19.42 10.58
N LEU A 209 -0.56 20.13 10.13
CA LEU A 209 -0.95 21.42 10.72
C LEU A 209 -1.24 21.29 12.22
N ASN A 210 -1.96 20.25 12.64
CA ASN A 210 -2.25 19.98 14.05
C ASN A 210 -1.00 19.67 14.89
N VAL A 211 0.06 19.13 14.30
CA VAL A 211 1.35 18.90 14.98
C VAL A 211 2.07 20.22 15.25
N PHE A 212 1.95 21.20 14.34
CA PHE A 212 2.57 22.52 14.52
C PHE A 212 1.85 23.38 15.56
N HIS A 213 0.49 23.28 15.65
CA HIS A 213 -0.29 24.04 16.65
C HIS A 213 -0.25 23.48 18.07
N LYS A 214 0.26 22.27 18.31
CA LYS A 214 0.42 21.70 19.65
C LYS A 214 1.80 21.96 20.29
N LYS A 215 2.68 22.70 19.61
CA LYS A 215 4.02 23.02 20.11
C LYS A 215 4.12 24.44 20.71
N ASP A 216 3.01 25.18 20.72
CA ASP A 216 2.84 26.46 21.40
C ASP A 216 2.04 26.26 22.71
#